data_5167f8a4448efe6390253d928f2b60c7
#
_entry.id   5167f8a4448efe6390253d928f2b60c7
#
_cell.length_a   1.000
_cell.length_b   1.000
_cell.length_c   1.000
_cell.angle_alpha   90.00
_cell.angle_beta   90.00
_cell.angle_gamma   90.00
#
_symmetry.space_group_name_H-M   'P 1'
#
loop_
_entity.id
_entity.type
_entity.pdbx_description
1 polymer ?
#
loop_
_entity_poly.entity_id
_entity_poly.type
_entity_poly.pdbx_seq_one_letter_code
_entity_poly.pdbx_strand_id
1 'polypeptide(L)'
;MLVRSPRTHPARRISLAAALTFLLVVPTLATSSLTAAAAPSGPEVVSSDPQSTDNLDPALLREMRRQNDLEPALHVIWDEQLKTPQSGFAGVAYEGEGLSVYWKGDLTPGMRAALTRARNWGAVTVKPAAYSEAELHAAGEKIHKTIRRHRGSEVQSIGYKPDGSGLEVTRGPEVVDPRSAMDSRSVGRVKAPVAQILHEAAVTVPVTVVDAAEPLDLLASRLDDSPPWNGGGRWESWRGVDKRSTCTTGFGVHANGRSYVLSAGHCASPPDMAYQGTYGSSAFDEMGPIYDDDWRSDLLMINAPGWYLIFDGTTTTSNTKGVRSWGYWAAGQLVCQSGRSSGTVCGLKQVQSQGIEVSCTTPDSDGDCGYVIEGVIKTTQVDGSTAARAGDSGGPVFTLDGTGVRAKGILVGGGGTTMYFQDWADVIRVYGAYPNTNSSTS
;
A
#
# COMPACT_ATOMS: atom_id res chain seq x y z
N MET A 1 10.45 -37.44 46.37
CA MET A 1 10.94 -37.00 47.69
C MET A 1 11.12 -35.49 47.67
N LEU A 2 10.46 -34.83 48.57
CA LEU A 2 10.43 -33.43 49.00
C LEU A 2 9.79 -32.38 48.08
N VAL A 3 8.52 -32.21 48.44
CA VAL A 3 7.62 -31.05 48.27
C VAL A 3 8.13 -29.86 49.06
N ARG A 4 8.09 -28.64 48.50
CA ARG A 4 8.02 -27.41 49.31
C ARG A 4 6.87 -26.52 48.85
N SER A 5 6.00 -26.26 49.78
CA SER A 5 4.81 -25.45 49.79
C SER A 5 5.09 -23.94 49.90
N PRO A 6 4.15 -23.05 49.53
CA PRO A 6 4.36 -21.61 49.48
C PRO A 6 4.11 -20.95 50.88
N ARG A 7 4.84 -19.85 51.12
CA ARG A 7 4.63 -19.00 52.32
C ARG A 7 3.70 -17.83 51.97
N THR A 8 2.59 -17.78 52.64
CA THR A 8 1.66 -16.66 52.78
C THR A 8 2.21 -15.62 53.77
N HIS A 9 2.10 -14.34 53.48
CA HIS A 9 2.23 -13.25 54.50
C HIS A 9 0.95 -12.42 54.56
N PRO A 10 0.56 -11.96 55.77
CA PRO A 10 -0.76 -11.44 56.02
C PRO A 10 -0.86 -9.90 55.86
N ALA A 11 -2.09 -9.48 55.56
CA ALA A 11 -2.51 -8.09 55.50
C ALA A 11 -2.42 -7.37 56.86
N ARG A 12 -1.93 -6.14 56.87
CA ARG A 12 -2.15 -5.16 57.98
C ARG A 12 -3.16 -4.13 57.48
N ARG A 13 -4.33 -4.14 58.13
CA ARG A 13 -5.27 -3.01 58.16
C ARG A 13 -4.76 -1.95 59.15
N ILE A 14 -4.75 -0.71 58.72
CA ILE A 14 -4.73 0.45 59.64
C ILE A 14 -5.83 1.40 59.18
N SER A 15 -6.87 1.50 60.02
CA SER A 15 -7.88 2.55 59.95
C SER A 15 -7.39 3.74 60.78
N LEU A 16 -7.47 4.92 60.27
CA LEU A 16 -7.57 6.14 61.08
C LEU A 16 -8.47 7.15 60.34
N ALA A 17 -9.58 7.45 60.99
CA ALA A 17 -10.48 8.53 60.63
C ALA A 17 -9.96 9.83 61.29
N ALA A 18 -9.89 10.90 60.53
CA ALA A 18 -9.83 12.27 61.06
C ALA A 18 -10.64 13.16 60.14
N ALA A 19 -11.78 13.59 60.62
CA ALA A 19 -12.59 14.63 60.00
C ALA A 19 -11.96 16.01 60.25
N LEU A 20 -11.65 16.74 59.20
CA LEU A 20 -11.38 18.19 59.29
C LEU A 20 -12.31 18.87 58.27
N THR A 21 -13.27 19.61 58.84
CA THR A 21 -14.16 20.52 58.13
C THR A 21 -13.39 21.76 57.72
N PHE A 22 -13.09 21.93 56.43
CA PHE A 22 -12.62 23.22 55.91
C PHE A 22 -13.74 23.87 55.12
N LEU A 23 -14.17 25.05 55.60
CA LEU A 23 -15.00 25.98 54.86
C LEU A 23 -14.18 26.49 53.66
N LEU A 24 -14.50 26.08 52.44
CA LEU A 24 -13.96 26.66 51.22
C LEU A 24 -14.89 27.75 50.72
N VAL A 25 -14.44 28.99 50.84
CA VAL A 25 -14.98 30.14 50.12
C VAL A 25 -14.58 29.96 48.65
N VAL A 26 -15.57 29.71 47.78
CA VAL A 26 -15.38 29.59 46.33
C VAL A 26 -15.44 31.00 45.74
N PRO A 27 -14.36 31.54 45.16
CA PRO A 27 -14.48 32.71 44.31
C PRO A 27 -15.09 32.27 42.97
N THR A 28 -16.23 32.87 42.63
CA THR A 28 -16.82 32.76 41.30
C THR A 28 -15.88 33.41 40.28
N LEU A 29 -15.06 32.59 39.62
CA LEU A 29 -14.34 32.99 38.43
C LEU A 29 -15.35 32.97 37.25
N ALA A 30 -15.68 34.17 36.77
CA ALA A 30 -16.37 34.33 35.51
C ALA A 30 -15.47 33.74 34.39
N THR A 31 -15.83 32.57 33.86
CA THR A 31 -15.21 32.01 32.65
C THR A 31 -15.68 32.84 31.45
N SER A 32 -14.88 33.83 31.09
CA SER A 32 -14.96 34.44 29.79
C SER A 32 -14.54 33.36 28.77
N SER A 33 -15.53 32.78 28.04
CA SER A 33 -15.27 31.95 26.88
C SER A 33 -14.60 32.82 25.80
N LEU A 34 -13.27 32.80 25.79
CA LEU A 34 -12.50 33.20 24.61
C LEU A 34 -12.86 32.22 23.48
N THR A 35 -13.78 32.61 22.63
CA THR A 35 -13.89 32.05 21.29
C THR A 35 -12.56 32.34 20.62
N ALA A 36 -11.71 31.31 20.52
CA ALA A 36 -10.53 31.36 19.67
C ALA A 36 -11.06 31.60 18.24
N ALA A 37 -10.97 32.86 17.78
CA ALA A 37 -11.11 33.15 16.38
C ALA A 37 -10.05 32.30 15.65
N ALA A 38 -10.48 31.44 14.74
CA ALA A 38 -9.58 30.75 13.86
C ALA A 38 -8.71 31.82 13.19
N ALA A 39 -7.39 31.69 13.35
CA ALA A 39 -6.46 32.55 12.65
C ALA A 39 -6.83 32.51 11.17
N PRO A 40 -6.88 33.63 10.44
CA PRO A 40 -7.12 33.63 9.03
C PRO A 40 -6.05 32.74 8.41
N SER A 41 -6.47 31.69 7.71
CA SER A 41 -5.60 30.89 6.85
C SER A 41 -4.89 31.89 5.94
N GLY A 42 -3.57 32.03 6.11
CA GLY A 42 -2.75 32.79 5.17
C GLY A 42 -2.99 32.23 3.76
N PRO A 43 -2.68 32.99 2.71
CA PRO A 43 -2.88 32.52 1.35
C PRO A 43 -2.21 31.16 1.21
N GLU A 44 -2.99 30.19 0.74
CA GLU A 44 -2.52 28.84 0.45
C GLU A 44 -1.37 28.99 -0.54
N VAL A 45 -0.15 28.67 -0.10
CA VAL A 45 1.04 28.78 -0.97
C VAL A 45 0.93 27.65 -1.99
N VAL A 46 0.38 27.97 -3.14
CA VAL A 46 0.34 27.05 -4.29
C VAL A 46 1.76 26.80 -4.74
N SER A 47 2.17 25.52 -4.77
CA SER A 47 3.51 25.15 -5.24
C SER A 47 3.72 25.57 -6.69
N SER A 48 4.91 26.10 -7.01
CA SER A 48 5.31 26.37 -8.40
C SER A 48 5.62 25.09 -9.19
N ASP A 49 5.69 23.95 -8.52
CA ASP A 49 5.93 22.63 -9.15
C ASP A 49 4.63 22.13 -9.81
N PRO A 50 4.56 21.96 -11.13
CA PRO A 50 3.34 21.58 -11.84
C PRO A 50 2.83 20.18 -11.48
N GLN A 51 3.67 19.31 -10.92
CA GLN A 51 3.30 17.97 -10.47
C GLN A 51 3.00 17.89 -8.96
N SER A 52 3.07 19.00 -8.24
CA SER A 52 2.61 19.03 -6.85
C SER A 52 1.12 18.75 -6.76
N THR A 53 0.70 18.02 -5.72
CA THR A 53 -0.72 17.79 -5.43
C THR A 53 -1.49 19.09 -5.14
N ASP A 54 -0.79 20.21 -4.90
CA ASP A 54 -1.41 21.53 -4.78
C ASP A 54 -1.98 22.05 -6.11
N ASN A 55 -1.53 21.48 -7.25
CA ASN A 55 -1.92 21.85 -8.61
C ASN A 55 -2.89 20.83 -9.25
N LEU A 56 -3.52 19.96 -8.47
CA LEU A 56 -4.49 18.99 -8.99
C LEU A 56 -5.70 19.68 -9.65
N ASP A 57 -6.24 19.00 -10.67
CA ASP A 57 -7.53 19.40 -11.25
C ASP A 57 -8.59 19.54 -10.13
N PRO A 58 -9.33 20.65 -10.10
CA PRO A 58 -10.30 20.90 -9.02
C PRO A 58 -11.40 19.84 -8.92
N ALA A 59 -11.78 19.16 -10.01
CA ALA A 59 -12.77 18.10 -9.95
C ALA A 59 -12.17 16.83 -9.33
N LEU A 60 -10.94 16.48 -9.71
CA LEU A 60 -10.18 15.37 -9.10
C LEU A 60 -9.98 15.60 -7.59
N LEU A 61 -9.55 16.82 -7.23
CA LEU A 61 -9.34 17.18 -5.83
C LEU A 61 -10.63 17.08 -5.00
N ARG A 62 -11.77 17.54 -5.56
CA ARG A 62 -13.08 17.41 -4.89
C ARG A 62 -13.45 15.95 -4.68
N GLU A 63 -13.26 15.11 -5.69
CA GLU A 63 -13.56 13.68 -5.59
C GLU A 63 -12.66 12.98 -4.56
N MET A 64 -11.37 13.26 -4.55
CA MET A 64 -10.45 12.72 -3.56
C MET A 64 -10.82 13.13 -2.13
N ARG A 65 -11.20 14.40 -1.93
CA ARG A 65 -11.68 14.90 -0.62
C ARG A 65 -12.95 14.19 -0.18
N ARG A 66 -13.92 14.04 -1.08
CA ARG A 66 -15.16 13.30 -0.81
C ARG A 66 -14.89 11.86 -0.40
N GLN A 67 -13.97 11.18 -1.08
CA GLN A 67 -13.57 9.82 -0.72
C GLN A 67 -12.89 9.77 0.65
N ASN A 68 -12.08 10.77 1.00
CA ASN A 68 -11.47 10.89 2.31
C ASN A 68 -12.49 11.02 3.45
N ASP A 69 -13.61 11.69 3.23
CA ASP A 69 -14.68 11.80 4.24
C ASP A 69 -15.30 10.44 4.58
N LEU A 70 -15.21 9.46 3.68
CA LEU A 70 -15.70 8.09 3.87
C LEU A 70 -14.64 7.12 4.44
N GLU A 71 -13.39 7.54 4.59
CA GLU A 71 -12.32 6.67 5.10
C GLU A 71 -12.62 6.05 6.47
N PRO A 72 -13.23 6.77 7.45
CA PRO A 72 -13.58 6.13 8.72
C PRO A 72 -14.61 5.01 8.57
N ALA A 73 -15.55 5.15 7.61
CA ALA A 73 -16.50 4.09 7.28
C ALA A 73 -15.79 2.86 6.70
N LEU A 74 -14.84 3.10 5.78
CA LEU A 74 -14.02 2.07 5.17
C LEU A 74 -13.19 1.32 6.21
N HIS A 75 -12.54 2.03 7.15
CA HIS A 75 -11.80 1.43 8.25
C HIS A 75 -12.65 0.48 9.10
N VAL A 76 -13.85 0.92 9.49
CA VAL A 76 -14.75 0.08 10.30
C VAL A 76 -15.16 -1.22 9.60
N ILE A 77 -15.33 -1.17 8.27
CA ILE A 77 -15.67 -2.34 7.45
C ILE A 77 -14.48 -3.30 7.38
N TRP A 78 -13.29 -2.78 7.05
CA TRP A 78 -12.07 -3.58 6.94
C TRP A 78 -11.62 -4.18 8.27
N ASP A 79 -11.69 -3.43 9.37
CA ASP A 79 -11.38 -3.93 10.71
C ASP A 79 -12.24 -5.14 11.09
N GLU A 80 -13.49 -5.17 10.61
CA GLU A 80 -14.36 -6.33 10.85
C GLU A 80 -14.04 -7.49 9.90
N GLN A 81 -13.75 -7.21 8.62
CA GLN A 81 -13.36 -8.24 7.64
C GLN A 81 -12.07 -8.95 8.08
N LEU A 82 -11.08 -8.22 8.55
CA LEU A 82 -9.81 -8.79 9.01
C LEU A 82 -9.96 -9.76 10.19
N LYS A 83 -11.02 -9.61 11.00
CA LYS A 83 -11.35 -10.57 12.09
C LYS A 83 -11.98 -11.86 11.57
N THR A 84 -12.65 -11.79 10.43
CA THR A 84 -13.41 -12.90 9.84
C THR A 84 -13.12 -13.10 8.36
N PRO A 85 -11.87 -13.41 7.97
CA PRO A 85 -11.44 -13.43 6.57
C PRO A 85 -12.15 -14.48 5.71
N GLN A 86 -12.76 -15.51 6.35
CA GLN A 86 -13.55 -16.54 5.67
C GLN A 86 -15.05 -16.22 5.65
N SER A 87 -15.42 -14.94 5.77
CA SER A 87 -16.80 -14.48 5.74
C SER A 87 -17.40 -14.46 4.34
N GLY A 88 -18.62 -13.97 4.20
CA GLY A 88 -19.25 -13.71 2.89
C GLY A 88 -18.77 -12.42 2.20
N PHE A 89 -17.82 -11.69 2.76
CA PHE A 89 -17.28 -10.48 2.17
C PHE A 89 -16.66 -10.78 0.80
N ALA A 90 -17.01 -9.97 -0.20
CA ALA A 90 -16.44 -10.07 -1.54
C ALA A 90 -15.59 -8.85 -1.89
N GLY A 91 -15.97 -7.67 -1.37
CA GLY A 91 -15.23 -6.44 -1.59
C GLY A 91 -16.03 -5.20 -1.17
N VAL A 92 -15.36 -4.08 -1.26
CA VAL A 92 -15.94 -2.75 -1.05
C VAL A 92 -15.49 -1.81 -2.15
N ALA A 93 -16.39 -0.94 -2.61
CA ALA A 93 -16.10 0.02 -3.66
C ALA A 93 -16.70 1.39 -3.34
N TYR A 94 -16.01 2.46 -3.77
CA TYR A 94 -16.60 3.79 -3.87
C TYR A 94 -17.55 3.82 -5.08
N GLU A 95 -18.83 4.02 -4.85
CA GLU A 95 -19.84 4.08 -5.88
C GLU A 95 -20.83 5.22 -5.61
N GLY A 96 -21.04 6.08 -6.61
CA GLY A 96 -21.80 7.31 -6.42
C GLY A 96 -21.22 8.12 -5.26
N GLU A 97 -22.08 8.54 -4.33
CA GLU A 97 -21.67 9.35 -3.18
C GLU A 97 -21.28 8.54 -1.93
N GLY A 98 -21.22 7.21 -2.03
CA GLY A 98 -20.99 6.34 -0.87
C GLY A 98 -20.14 5.13 -1.12
N LEU A 99 -20.24 4.15 -0.21
CA LEU A 99 -19.61 2.85 -0.29
C LEU A 99 -20.65 1.77 -0.62
N SER A 100 -20.29 0.86 -1.51
CA SER A 100 -20.99 -0.40 -1.74
C SER A 100 -20.16 -1.55 -1.17
N VAL A 101 -20.73 -2.30 -0.24
CA VAL A 101 -20.14 -3.52 0.32
C VAL A 101 -20.79 -4.70 -0.36
N TYR A 102 -20.00 -5.51 -1.03
CA TYR A 102 -20.46 -6.72 -1.71
C TYR A 102 -20.33 -7.92 -0.78
N TRP A 103 -21.44 -8.66 -0.65
CA TRP A 103 -21.54 -9.73 0.34
C TRP A 103 -22.27 -10.93 -0.19
N LYS A 104 -21.70 -12.12 0.00
CA LYS A 104 -22.31 -13.40 -0.32
C LYS A 104 -23.07 -13.97 0.90
N GLY A 105 -24.35 -14.30 0.69
CA GLY A 105 -25.18 -14.90 1.74
C GLY A 105 -25.58 -13.91 2.84
N ASP A 106 -25.81 -14.43 4.05
CA ASP A 106 -26.25 -13.62 5.19
C ASP A 106 -25.08 -12.89 5.87
N LEU A 107 -25.27 -11.62 6.15
CA LEU A 107 -24.30 -10.83 6.90
C LEU A 107 -24.02 -11.44 8.29
N THR A 108 -22.78 -11.46 8.71
CA THR A 108 -22.43 -11.81 10.09
C THR A 108 -22.94 -10.75 11.08
N PRO A 109 -23.19 -11.10 12.34
CA PRO A 109 -23.56 -10.12 13.38
C PRO A 109 -22.53 -8.99 13.51
N GLY A 110 -21.23 -9.31 13.43
CA GLY A 110 -20.13 -8.35 13.48
C GLY A 110 -20.18 -7.38 12.30
N MET A 111 -20.33 -7.86 11.08
CA MET A 111 -20.44 -7.01 9.90
C MET A 111 -21.71 -6.16 9.92
N ARG A 112 -22.85 -6.67 10.38
CA ARG A 112 -24.06 -5.83 10.58
C ARG A 112 -23.79 -4.66 11.53
N ALA A 113 -23.10 -4.91 12.63
CA ALA A 113 -22.72 -3.87 13.58
C ALA A 113 -21.70 -2.89 12.98
N ALA A 114 -20.72 -3.38 12.23
CA ALA A 114 -19.75 -2.55 11.54
C ALA A 114 -20.42 -1.63 10.52
N LEU A 115 -21.30 -2.15 9.66
CA LEU A 115 -22.05 -1.37 8.68
C LEU A 115 -22.97 -0.32 9.33
N THR A 116 -23.57 -0.64 10.50
CA THR A 116 -24.35 0.34 11.26
C THR A 116 -23.48 1.50 11.72
N ARG A 117 -22.28 1.24 12.21
CA ARG A 117 -21.31 2.30 12.57
C ARG A 117 -20.81 3.06 11.35
N ALA A 118 -20.46 2.36 10.28
CA ALA A 118 -19.94 2.96 9.06
C ALA A 118 -20.88 4.01 8.46
N ARG A 119 -22.20 3.80 8.56
CA ARG A 119 -23.23 4.75 8.08
C ARG A 119 -23.23 6.11 8.80
N ASN A 120 -22.50 6.27 9.92
CA ASN A 120 -22.34 7.58 10.56
C ASN A 120 -21.48 8.55 9.73
N TRP A 121 -20.70 8.06 8.76
CA TRP A 121 -19.84 8.89 7.91
C TRP A 121 -20.33 9.05 6.48
N GLY A 122 -21.34 8.29 6.06
CA GLY A 122 -21.94 8.42 4.74
C GLY A 122 -22.78 7.22 4.33
N ALA A 123 -23.25 7.25 3.11
CA ALA A 123 -24.07 6.19 2.56
C ALA A 123 -23.25 4.89 2.42
N VAL A 124 -23.75 3.81 3.04
CA VAL A 124 -23.17 2.47 2.90
C VAL A 124 -24.26 1.50 2.54
N THR A 125 -24.20 0.96 1.33
CA THR A 125 -25.13 -0.04 0.80
C THR A 125 -24.50 -1.41 0.82
N VAL A 126 -25.35 -2.45 0.98
CA VAL A 126 -24.92 -3.84 0.83
C VAL A 126 -25.50 -4.36 -0.45
N LYS A 127 -24.67 -4.95 -1.29
CA LYS A 127 -25.04 -5.59 -2.56
C LYS A 127 -24.72 -7.08 -2.53
N PRO A 128 -25.53 -7.91 -3.20
CA PRO A 128 -25.25 -9.33 -3.27
C PRO A 128 -24.01 -9.62 -4.11
N ALA A 129 -23.21 -10.59 -3.67
CA ALA A 129 -22.08 -11.15 -4.39
C ALA A 129 -22.31 -12.64 -4.68
N ALA A 130 -21.83 -13.11 -5.82
CA ALA A 130 -21.91 -14.54 -6.18
C ALA A 130 -20.84 -15.34 -5.44
N TYR A 131 -19.66 -14.78 -5.25
CA TYR A 131 -18.51 -15.39 -4.59
C TYR A 131 -17.96 -14.46 -3.53
N SER A 132 -17.48 -15.04 -2.41
CA SER A 132 -16.72 -14.30 -1.41
C SER A 132 -15.27 -14.08 -1.86
N GLU A 133 -14.59 -13.13 -1.24
CA GLU A 133 -13.16 -12.88 -1.41
C GLU A 133 -12.35 -14.19 -1.20
N ALA A 134 -12.63 -14.93 -0.13
CA ALA A 134 -11.96 -16.19 0.18
C ALA A 134 -12.15 -17.25 -0.93
N GLU A 135 -13.33 -17.32 -1.55
CA GLU A 135 -13.58 -18.25 -2.67
C GLU A 135 -12.84 -17.83 -3.92
N LEU A 136 -12.79 -16.52 -4.20
CA LEU A 136 -12.04 -15.99 -5.33
C LEU A 136 -10.54 -16.20 -5.14
N HIS A 137 -10.02 -15.96 -3.94
CA HIS A 137 -8.63 -16.28 -3.61
C HIS A 137 -8.28 -17.75 -3.79
N ALA A 138 -9.15 -18.65 -3.29
CA ALA A 138 -8.94 -20.07 -3.47
C ALA A 138 -8.95 -20.49 -4.97
N ALA A 139 -9.70 -19.78 -5.80
CA ALA A 139 -9.69 -20.00 -7.26
C ALA A 139 -8.41 -19.44 -7.91
N GLY A 140 -7.96 -18.25 -7.52
CA GLY A 140 -6.68 -17.65 -7.93
C GLY A 140 -5.50 -18.56 -7.60
N GLU A 141 -5.44 -19.08 -6.38
CA GLU A 141 -4.41 -20.01 -5.93
C GLU A 141 -4.29 -21.27 -6.84
N LYS A 142 -5.38 -21.76 -7.40
CA LYS A 142 -5.30 -22.88 -8.36
C LYS A 142 -4.59 -22.47 -9.66
N ILE A 143 -4.87 -21.25 -10.14
CA ILE A 143 -4.20 -20.71 -11.33
C ILE A 143 -2.71 -20.55 -11.04
N HIS A 144 -2.33 -19.99 -9.89
CA HIS A 144 -0.93 -19.83 -9.49
C HIS A 144 -0.17 -21.14 -9.39
N LYS A 145 -0.75 -22.12 -8.70
CA LYS A 145 -0.16 -23.47 -8.62
C LYS A 145 0.04 -24.09 -10.00
N THR A 146 -0.80 -23.74 -10.95
CA THR A 146 -0.66 -24.18 -12.33
C THR A 146 0.46 -23.45 -13.05
N ILE A 147 0.49 -22.10 -12.95
CA ILE A 147 1.57 -21.28 -13.53
C ILE A 147 2.95 -21.77 -13.07
N ARG A 148 3.12 -22.05 -11.77
CA ARG A 148 4.39 -22.56 -11.20
C ARG A 148 4.86 -23.90 -11.79
N ARG A 149 4.01 -24.67 -12.46
CA ARG A 149 4.40 -25.92 -13.16
C ARG A 149 4.96 -25.66 -14.55
N HIS A 150 4.74 -24.48 -15.09
CA HIS A 150 5.19 -24.08 -16.42
C HIS A 150 6.44 -23.21 -16.32
N ARG A 151 7.36 -23.32 -17.28
CA ARG A 151 8.57 -22.49 -17.36
C ARG A 151 8.34 -21.09 -17.92
N GLY A 152 7.10 -20.65 -17.94
CA GLY A 152 6.62 -19.35 -18.42
C GLY A 152 5.15 -19.42 -18.75
N SER A 153 4.45 -18.30 -18.57
CA SER A 153 3.02 -18.17 -18.80
C SER A 153 2.73 -16.84 -19.48
N GLU A 154 1.63 -16.79 -20.26
CA GLU A 154 1.09 -15.53 -20.76
C GLU A 154 0.34 -14.75 -19.68
N VAL A 155 0.02 -15.37 -18.53
CA VAL A 155 -0.66 -14.69 -17.42
C VAL A 155 0.27 -13.68 -16.81
N GLN A 156 -0.11 -12.39 -16.87
CA GLN A 156 0.60 -11.28 -16.27
C GLN A 156 0.08 -10.93 -14.86
N SER A 157 -1.27 -10.97 -14.69
CA SER A 157 -1.90 -10.73 -13.39
C SER A 157 -3.23 -11.45 -13.25
N ILE A 158 -3.63 -11.69 -12.01
CA ILE A 158 -4.95 -12.24 -11.65
C ILE A 158 -5.60 -11.27 -10.67
N GLY A 159 -6.75 -10.72 -11.03
CA GLY A 159 -7.53 -9.80 -10.21
C GLY A 159 -8.84 -10.42 -9.75
N TYR A 160 -9.22 -10.08 -8.53
CA TYR A 160 -10.49 -10.46 -7.92
C TYR A 160 -11.49 -9.32 -8.08
N LYS A 161 -12.64 -9.57 -8.71
CA LYS A 161 -13.63 -8.50 -8.93
C LYS A 161 -14.30 -8.11 -7.60
N PRO A 162 -14.35 -6.81 -7.26
CA PRO A 162 -14.86 -6.37 -5.95
C PRO A 162 -16.33 -6.68 -5.73
N ASP A 163 -17.08 -6.85 -6.82
CA ASP A 163 -18.50 -7.23 -6.78
C ASP A 163 -18.72 -8.73 -6.55
N GLY A 164 -17.64 -9.50 -6.40
CA GLY A 164 -17.70 -10.94 -6.22
C GLY A 164 -18.19 -11.70 -7.46
N SER A 165 -18.13 -11.12 -8.65
CA SER A 165 -18.63 -11.76 -9.89
C SER A 165 -17.64 -12.77 -10.49
N GLY A 166 -16.36 -12.77 -10.08
CA GLY A 166 -15.33 -13.66 -10.58
C GLY A 166 -13.93 -13.09 -10.60
N LEU A 167 -13.08 -13.67 -11.44
CA LEU A 167 -11.70 -13.24 -11.63
C LEU A 167 -11.52 -12.45 -12.93
N GLU A 168 -10.51 -11.59 -12.96
CA GLU A 168 -9.96 -11.01 -14.17
C GLU A 168 -8.52 -11.49 -14.33
N VAL A 169 -8.22 -12.13 -15.44
CA VAL A 169 -6.86 -12.59 -15.77
C VAL A 169 -6.32 -11.69 -16.87
N THR A 170 -5.24 -10.98 -16.59
CA THR A 170 -4.57 -10.17 -17.60
C THR A 170 -3.54 -11.02 -18.33
N ARG A 171 -3.65 -11.05 -19.66
CA ARG A 171 -2.65 -11.64 -20.54
C ARG A 171 -1.60 -10.59 -20.87
N GLY A 172 -0.33 -10.89 -20.61
CA GLY A 172 0.79 -10.04 -21.01
C GLY A 172 0.98 -10.00 -22.51
N PRO A 173 1.51 -8.91 -23.09
CA PRO A 173 1.80 -8.83 -24.51
C PRO A 173 2.88 -9.83 -24.89
N GLU A 174 2.89 -10.20 -26.16
CA GLU A 174 3.97 -11.02 -26.72
C GLU A 174 5.25 -10.18 -26.77
N VAL A 175 6.18 -10.44 -25.85
CA VAL A 175 7.48 -9.78 -25.85
C VAL A 175 8.38 -10.50 -26.85
N VAL A 176 8.52 -9.93 -28.03
CA VAL A 176 9.56 -10.33 -28.99
C VAL A 176 10.85 -9.64 -28.54
N ASP A 177 11.70 -10.35 -27.78
CA ASP A 177 13.05 -9.85 -27.47
C ASP A 177 13.87 -9.80 -28.78
N PRO A 178 14.25 -8.61 -29.26
CA PRO A 178 15.06 -8.52 -30.48
C PRO A 178 16.43 -9.23 -30.37
N ARG A 179 16.90 -9.49 -29.13
CA ARG A 179 18.15 -10.21 -28.87
C ARG A 179 18.00 -11.72 -29.01
N SER A 180 16.79 -12.25 -28.82
CA SER A 180 16.52 -13.68 -29.01
C SER A 180 16.61 -14.12 -30.46
N ALA A 181 16.48 -13.18 -31.41
CA ALA A 181 16.64 -13.46 -32.84
C ALA A 181 18.10 -13.67 -33.28
N MET A 182 19.07 -13.31 -32.42
CA MET A 182 20.52 -13.44 -32.71
C MET A 182 21.19 -14.65 -32.06
N ASP A 183 20.51 -15.28 -31.10
CA ASP A 183 21.04 -16.48 -30.43
C ASP A 183 20.27 -17.73 -30.89
N SER A 184 20.87 -18.50 -31.81
CA SER A 184 20.32 -19.76 -32.33
C SER A 184 20.14 -20.85 -31.25
N ARG A 185 20.51 -20.58 -30.01
CA ARG A 185 20.27 -21.47 -28.84
C ARG A 185 19.05 -21.04 -28.01
N SER A 186 18.52 -19.84 -28.18
CA SER A 186 17.25 -19.41 -27.60
C SER A 186 16.11 -19.88 -28.52
N VAL A 187 15.84 -21.18 -28.56
CA VAL A 187 14.54 -21.70 -29.04
C VAL A 187 13.52 -20.97 -28.16
N GLY A 188 12.73 -20.06 -28.77
CA GLY A 188 11.77 -19.23 -28.08
C GLY A 188 10.96 -20.10 -27.09
N ARG A 189 11.12 -19.82 -25.80
CA ARG A 189 10.37 -20.54 -24.76
C ARG A 189 8.91 -20.17 -24.97
N VAL A 190 8.15 -21.11 -25.53
CA VAL A 190 6.70 -20.94 -25.71
C VAL A 190 6.09 -20.80 -24.32
N LYS A 191 5.58 -19.61 -24.02
CA LYS A 191 4.81 -19.37 -22.79
C LYS A 191 3.53 -20.20 -22.84
N ALA A 192 3.14 -20.79 -21.71
CA ALA A 192 1.87 -21.49 -21.63
C ALA A 192 0.70 -20.51 -21.86
N PRO A 193 -0.19 -20.75 -22.82
CA PRO A 193 -1.32 -19.89 -23.10
C PRO A 193 -2.24 -19.74 -21.88
N VAL A 194 -2.85 -18.56 -21.70
CA VAL A 194 -3.83 -18.32 -20.62
C VAL A 194 -4.91 -19.39 -20.61
N ALA A 195 -5.45 -19.76 -21.78
CA ALA A 195 -6.50 -20.78 -21.90
C ALA A 195 -6.05 -22.15 -21.37
N GLN A 196 -4.81 -22.56 -21.63
CA GLN A 196 -4.24 -23.80 -21.11
C GLN A 196 -4.12 -23.74 -19.58
N ILE A 197 -3.58 -22.65 -19.04
CA ILE A 197 -3.44 -22.45 -17.60
C ILE A 197 -4.80 -22.53 -16.89
N LEU A 198 -5.82 -21.85 -17.42
CA LEU A 198 -7.16 -21.86 -16.82
C LEU A 198 -7.81 -23.25 -16.89
N HIS A 199 -7.64 -23.97 -17.99
CA HIS A 199 -8.15 -25.33 -18.14
C HIS A 199 -7.47 -26.28 -17.14
N GLU A 200 -6.15 -26.27 -17.03
CA GLU A 200 -5.40 -27.12 -16.11
C GLU A 200 -5.65 -26.77 -14.63
N ALA A 201 -5.90 -25.49 -14.32
CA ALA A 201 -6.24 -25.04 -12.98
C ALA A 201 -7.64 -25.47 -12.54
N ALA A 202 -8.49 -25.92 -13.46
CA ALA A 202 -9.87 -26.34 -13.21
C ALA A 202 -10.64 -25.32 -12.35
N VAL A 203 -10.58 -24.03 -12.74
CA VAL A 203 -11.24 -22.93 -12.05
C VAL A 203 -12.74 -23.02 -12.29
N THR A 204 -13.52 -22.89 -11.21
CA THR A 204 -14.98 -23.02 -11.24
C THR A 204 -15.72 -21.68 -11.15
N VAL A 205 -15.00 -20.60 -10.88
CA VAL A 205 -15.55 -19.24 -10.88
C VAL A 205 -15.44 -18.63 -12.29
N PRO A 206 -16.30 -17.66 -12.67
CA PRO A 206 -16.15 -16.94 -13.92
C PRO A 206 -14.80 -16.25 -14.02
N VAL A 207 -14.17 -16.32 -15.21
CA VAL A 207 -12.90 -15.66 -15.49
C VAL A 207 -13.06 -14.78 -16.73
N THR A 208 -12.75 -13.51 -16.59
CA THR A 208 -12.61 -12.58 -17.72
C THR A 208 -11.13 -12.48 -18.08
N VAL A 209 -10.79 -12.68 -19.34
CA VAL A 209 -9.42 -12.48 -19.83
C VAL A 209 -9.35 -11.12 -20.52
N VAL A 210 -8.37 -10.30 -20.13
CA VAL A 210 -8.08 -8.99 -20.73
C VAL A 210 -6.63 -8.94 -21.20
N ASP A 211 -6.36 -8.23 -22.28
CA ASP A 211 -5.01 -8.06 -22.79
C ASP A 211 -4.36 -6.82 -22.17
N ALA A 212 -3.12 -6.96 -21.69
CA ALA A 212 -2.31 -5.84 -21.29
C ALA A 212 -1.76 -5.12 -22.54
N ALA A 213 -1.84 -3.79 -22.55
CA ALA A 213 -1.25 -2.98 -23.62
C ALA A 213 0.29 -3.03 -23.60
N GLU A 214 0.89 -3.16 -22.42
CA GLU A 214 2.34 -3.16 -22.21
C GLU A 214 2.76 -4.21 -21.19
N PRO A 215 4.05 -4.67 -21.22
CA PRO A 215 4.60 -5.53 -20.17
C PRO A 215 4.60 -4.83 -18.84
N LEU A 216 4.53 -5.58 -17.76
CA LEU A 216 4.80 -5.07 -16.41
C LEU A 216 6.31 -4.90 -16.26
N ASP A 217 6.76 -3.68 -16.03
CA ASP A 217 8.16 -3.32 -15.81
C ASP A 217 8.39 -2.88 -14.34
N LEU A 218 9.53 -3.29 -13.78
CA LEU A 218 9.95 -2.97 -12.41
C LEU A 218 11.24 -2.12 -12.47
N LEU A 219 11.19 -0.85 -12.21
CA LEU A 219 12.31 0.08 -12.45
C LEU A 219 12.40 1.27 -11.47
N ALA A 220 13.52 1.99 -11.38
CA ALA A 220 13.91 2.94 -10.33
C ALA A 220 14.30 4.38 -10.70
N SER A 221 14.11 5.44 -9.89
CA SER A 221 14.93 6.58 -9.42
C SER A 221 14.33 7.88 -8.90
N ARG A 222 14.87 8.51 -7.72
CA ARG A 222 14.88 9.94 -7.31
C ARG A 222 16.20 10.32 -6.61
N LEU A 223 16.61 11.59 -6.58
CA LEU A 223 18.00 11.95 -6.63
C LEU A 223 18.76 12.14 -5.32
N ASP A 224 18.35 12.90 -4.31
CA ASP A 224 19.25 13.32 -3.22
C ASP A 224 18.46 13.69 -1.95
N ASP A 225 18.61 12.92 -0.88
CA ASP A 225 17.95 13.12 0.41
C ASP A 225 18.96 12.94 1.55
N SER A 226 18.61 13.28 2.76
CA SER A 226 19.44 13.12 3.96
C SER A 226 18.61 12.58 5.13
N PRO A 227 19.25 11.86 6.07
CA PRO A 227 18.52 11.29 7.20
C PRO A 227 17.92 12.38 8.13
N PRO A 228 16.75 12.16 8.71
CA PRO A 228 15.87 10.99 8.50
C PRO A 228 15.21 11.00 7.12
N TRP A 229 15.15 9.83 6.49
CA TRP A 229 14.85 9.67 5.08
C TRP A 229 13.37 9.88 4.76
N ASN A 230 13.09 10.66 3.70
CA ASN A 230 11.75 10.91 3.19
C ASN A 230 11.30 9.80 2.24
N GLY A 231 9.98 9.62 2.13
CA GLY A 231 9.40 8.80 1.07
C GLY A 231 9.50 9.46 -0.30
N GLY A 232 9.63 8.67 -1.35
CA GLY A 232 9.78 9.16 -2.73
C GLY A 232 11.21 9.53 -3.12
N GLY A 233 12.20 9.30 -2.27
CA GLY A 233 13.61 9.53 -2.56
C GLY A 233 14.25 8.39 -3.34
N ARG A 234 15.34 8.68 -4.06
CA ARG A 234 16.12 7.66 -4.76
C ARG A 234 16.99 6.87 -3.79
N TRP A 235 17.09 5.56 -3.98
CA TRP A 235 18.11 4.76 -3.31
C TRP A 235 18.64 3.64 -4.21
N GLU A 236 19.83 3.15 -3.89
CA GLU A 236 20.49 2.04 -4.58
C GLU A 236 20.80 0.92 -3.59
N SER A 237 20.59 -0.33 -4.02
CA SER A 237 21.04 -1.49 -3.25
C SER A 237 22.38 -2.01 -3.75
N TRP A 238 23.24 -2.42 -2.82
CA TRP A 238 24.58 -2.90 -3.11
C TRP A 238 24.92 -4.14 -2.27
N ARG A 239 25.52 -5.14 -2.90
CA ARG A 239 26.08 -6.31 -2.25
C ARG A 239 27.60 -6.31 -2.41
N GLY A 240 28.30 -5.86 -1.37
CA GLY A 240 29.74 -5.58 -1.48
C GLY A 240 30.01 -4.45 -2.48
N VAL A 241 30.65 -4.77 -3.59
CA VAL A 241 30.97 -3.79 -4.67
C VAL A 241 29.97 -3.83 -5.83
N ASP A 242 29.01 -4.75 -5.79
CA ASP A 242 28.06 -4.97 -6.88
C ASP A 242 26.76 -4.21 -6.62
N LYS A 243 26.44 -3.28 -7.52
CA LYS A 243 25.14 -2.63 -7.54
C LYS A 243 24.08 -3.63 -7.98
N ARG A 244 23.03 -3.79 -7.16
CA ARG A 244 21.94 -4.73 -7.39
C ARG A 244 20.75 -4.05 -8.09
N SER A 245 20.26 -2.95 -7.51
CA SER A 245 19.11 -2.24 -8.04
C SER A 245 19.20 -0.73 -7.78
N THR A 246 18.22 -0.02 -8.30
CA THR A 246 17.97 1.38 -7.94
C THR A 246 16.46 1.57 -7.81
N CYS A 247 15.98 2.02 -6.66
CA CYS A 247 14.56 2.06 -6.31
C CYS A 247 14.16 3.39 -5.65
N THR A 248 12.90 3.49 -5.25
CA THR A 248 12.33 4.65 -4.53
C THR A 248 12.09 4.28 -3.08
N THR A 249 12.42 5.17 -2.14
CA THR A 249 12.03 5.03 -0.73
C THR A 249 10.52 5.11 -0.58
N GLY A 250 9.94 4.20 0.18
CA GLY A 250 8.55 4.23 0.59
C GLY A 250 8.32 5.15 1.79
N PHE A 251 7.37 4.80 2.65
CA PHE A 251 7.14 5.57 3.86
C PHE A 251 8.19 5.27 4.93
N GLY A 252 8.54 6.29 5.73
CA GLY A 252 9.13 6.06 7.03
C GLY A 252 8.10 5.41 7.96
N VAL A 253 8.48 4.34 8.63
CA VAL A 253 7.59 3.56 9.50
C VAL A 253 8.23 3.26 10.84
N HIS A 254 7.39 2.90 11.81
CA HIS A 254 7.83 2.33 13.07
C HIS A 254 7.25 0.92 13.25
N ALA A 255 8.09 0.01 13.74
CA ALA A 255 7.73 -1.33 14.12
C ALA A 255 8.60 -1.76 15.31
N ASN A 256 8.01 -2.41 16.32
CA ASN A 256 8.73 -2.91 17.49
C ASN A 256 9.64 -1.86 18.18
N GLY A 257 9.18 -0.59 18.22
CA GLY A 257 9.90 0.52 18.86
C GLY A 257 11.10 1.04 18.06
N ARG A 258 11.25 0.70 16.79
CA ARG A 258 12.31 1.16 15.89
C ARG A 258 11.74 1.84 14.66
N SER A 259 12.52 2.74 14.07
CA SER A 259 12.20 3.38 12.80
C SER A 259 12.85 2.63 11.64
N TYR A 260 12.14 2.54 10.52
CA TYR A 260 12.58 1.93 9.27
C TYR A 260 12.11 2.76 8.08
N VAL A 261 12.67 2.47 6.91
CA VAL A 261 12.16 2.95 5.62
C VAL A 261 11.61 1.75 4.86
N LEU A 262 10.37 1.83 4.39
CA LEU A 262 9.80 0.82 3.50
C LEU A 262 10.31 0.99 2.07
N SER A 263 10.30 -0.09 1.30
CA SER A 263 10.46 -0.12 -0.15
C SER A 263 9.86 -1.40 -0.74
N ALA A 264 10.08 -1.68 -2.03
CA ALA A 264 9.64 -2.91 -2.68
C ALA A 264 10.64 -4.06 -2.48
N GLY A 265 10.14 -5.27 -2.28
CA GLY A 265 10.95 -6.47 -2.00
C GLY A 265 11.92 -6.83 -3.11
N HIS A 266 11.50 -6.71 -4.39
CA HIS A 266 12.36 -6.97 -5.54
C HIS A 266 13.56 -6.01 -5.67
N CYS A 267 13.61 -4.93 -4.88
CA CYS A 267 14.70 -3.96 -4.92
C CYS A 267 15.97 -4.45 -4.24
N ALA A 268 15.87 -5.31 -3.22
CA ALA A 268 17.01 -5.83 -2.48
C ALA A 268 16.59 -6.97 -1.54
N SER A 269 17.57 -7.69 -1.04
CA SER A 269 17.40 -8.69 0.01
C SER A 269 18.61 -8.70 0.96
N PRO A 270 18.48 -9.14 2.21
CA PRO A 270 19.64 -9.34 3.07
C PRO A 270 20.70 -10.24 2.39
N PRO A 271 22.01 -9.93 2.45
CA PRO A 271 22.66 -8.91 3.26
C PRO A 271 22.98 -7.60 2.52
N ASP A 272 22.16 -7.14 1.60
CA ASP A 272 22.42 -5.93 0.84
C ASP A 272 22.43 -4.68 1.75
N MET A 273 23.14 -3.64 1.28
CA MET A 273 23.16 -2.31 1.88
C MET A 273 22.42 -1.32 1.00
N ALA A 274 21.64 -0.46 1.62
CA ALA A 274 20.94 0.63 0.96
C ALA A 274 21.75 1.93 1.03
N TYR A 275 21.81 2.64 -0.09
CA TYR A 275 22.45 3.96 -0.23
C TYR A 275 21.50 4.92 -0.89
N GLN A 276 21.38 6.13 -0.34
CA GLN A 276 20.67 7.24 -0.96
C GLN A 276 21.52 7.83 -2.09
N GLY A 277 20.86 8.34 -3.13
CA GLY A 277 21.55 9.05 -4.22
C GLY A 277 22.12 8.17 -5.31
N THR A 278 23.18 8.62 -5.97
CA THR A 278 23.83 7.94 -7.10
C THR A 278 25.28 7.67 -6.81
N TYR A 279 25.74 6.45 -7.02
CA TYR A 279 27.14 6.09 -6.86
C TYR A 279 28.07 7.02 -7.66
N GLY A 280 29.10 7.52 -6.98
CA GLY A 280 30.08 8.44 -7.58
C GLY A 280 29.66 9.91 -7.59
N SER A 281 28.46 10.26 -7.08
CA SER A 281 28.08 11.64 -6.80
C SER A 281 28.41 12.03 -5.35
N SER A 282 28.39 13.34 -5.05
CA SER A 282 28.52 13.85 -3.69
C SER A 282 27.32 13.53 -2.78
N ALA A 283 26.27 12.97 -3.37
CA ALA A 283 24.98 12.64 -2.77
C ALA A 283 24.81 11.12 -2.64
N PHE A 284 25.87 10.38 -2.33
CA PHE A 284 25.82 8.93 -2.14
C PHE A 284 26.05 8.59 -0.66
N ASP A 285 24.96 8.57 0.10
CA ASP A 285 24.99 8.39 1.54
C ASP A 285 24.46 7.01 1.94
N GLU A 286 25.14 6.37 2.89
CA GLU A 286 24.70 5.09 3.45
C GLU A 286 23.41 5.29 4.24
N MET A 287 22.36 4.56 3.86
CA MET A 287 21.11 4.52 4.61
C MET A 287 21.14 3.48 5.71
N GLY A 288 21.57 2.27 5.38
CA GLY A 288 21.67 1.14 6.29
C GLY A 288 21.45 -0.22 5.61
N PRO A 289 21.57 -1.32 6.37
CA PRO A 289 21.37 -2.65 5.83
C PRO A 289 19.88 -2.92 5.56
N ILE A 290 19.62 -3.77 4.57
CA ILE A 290 18.29 -4.35 4.40
C ILE A 290 17.99 -5.19 5.64
N TYR A 291 16.88 -4.85 6.32
CA TYR A 291 16.47 -5.50 7.55
C TYR A 291 15.75 -6.82 7.28
N ASP A 292 14.77 -6.76 6.38
CA ASP A 292 13.92 -7.89 6.01
C ASP A 292 13.25 -7.63 4.66
N ASP A 293 12.96 -8.69 3.92
CA ASP A 293 12.20 -8.66 2.68
C ASP A 293 11.15 -9.77 2.67
N ASP A 294 9.94 -9.44 2.24
CA ASP A 294 8.88 -10.40 1.94
C ASP A 294 8.62 -10.39 0.44
N TRP A 295 9.18 -11.34 -0.26
CA TRP A 295 9.07 -11.47 -1.72
C TRP A 295 7.63 -11.75 -2.18
N ARG A 296 6.79 -12.36 -1.33
CA ARG A 296 5.38 -12.65 -1.65
C ARG A 296 4.53 -11.39 -1.72
N SER A 297 4.76 -10.47 -0.80
CA SER A 297 4.07 -9.19 -0.78
C SER A 297 4.88 -8.10 -1.47
N ASP A 298 6.06 -8.42 -2.00
CA ASP A 298 7.00 -7.45 -2.58
C ASP A 298 7.23 -6.24 -1.64
N LEU A 299 7.43 -6.52 -0.36
CA LEU A 299 7.71 -5.52 0.67
C LEU A 299 9.11 -5.69 1.22
N LEU A 300 9.75 -4.57 1.56
CA LEU A 300 11.09 -4.53 2.10
C LEU A 300 11.20 -3.46 3.19
N MET A 301 11.96 -3.75 4.25
CA MET A 301 12.35 -2.78 5.26
C MET A 301 13.85 -2.53 5.23
N ILE A 302 14.25 -1.26 5.16
CA ILE A 302 15.61 -0.78 5.34
C ILE A 302 15.79 -0.37 6.80
N ASN A 303 16.82 -0.83 7.48
CA ASN A 303 17.16 -0.42 8.84
C ASN A 303 17.78 0.98 8.84
N ALA A 304 16.95 1.98 8.63
CA ALA A 304 17.29 3.37 8.46
C ALA A 304 16.23 4.27 9.13
N PRO A 305 16.58 5.44 9.67
CA PRO A 305 15.62 6.35 10.27
C PRO A 305 14.71 6.95 9.17
N GLY A 306 13.47 6.51 9.11
CA GLY A 306 12.47 7.06 8.20
C GLY A 306 11.78 8.30 8.80
N TRP A 307 11.45 9.29 7.95
CA TRP A 307 10.75 10.51 8.35
C TRP A 307 9.25 10.42 8.07
N TYR A 308 8.49 11.37 8.56
CA TYR A 308 7.04 11.47 8.29
C TYR A 308 6.71 12.29 7.03
N LEU A 309 7.69 12.62 6.22
CA LEU A 309 7.50 13.37 4.98
C LEU A 309 7.64 12.46 3.75
N ILE A 310 6.94 12.84 2.69
CA ILE A 310 7.15 12.30 1.33
C ILE A 310 7.39 13.44 0.36
N PHE A 311 8.20 13.22 -0.67
CA PHE A 311 8.36 14.19 -1.75
C PHE A 311 7.07 14.32 -2.56
N ASP A 312 6.70 15.57 -2.90
CA ASP A 312 5.49 15.90 -3.68
C ASP A 312 5.84 16.90 -4.80
N GLY A 313 5.84 16.42 -6.04
CA GLY A 313 6.19 17.22 -7.21
C GLY A 313 6.98 16.47 -8.27
N THR A 314 7.73 17.19 -9.10
CA THR A 314 8.56 16.63 -10.17
C THR A 314 9.69 15.74 -9.65
N THR A 315 10.39 15.07 -10.57
CA THR A 315 11.54 14.20 -10.25
C THR A 315 12.74 14.95 -9.62
N THR A 316 12.73 16.27 -9.64
CA THR A 316 13.77 17.15 -9.06
C THR A 316 13.24 18.03 -7.93
N THR A 317 12.00 17.82 -7.50
CA THR A 317 11.37 18.63 -6.45
C THR A 317 12.06 18.46 -5.10
N SER A 318 12.09 19.53 -4.33
CA SER A 318 12.39 19.53 -2.90
C SER A 318 11.14 19.71 -2.04
N ASN A 319 9.95 19.89 -2.65
CA ASN A 319 8.72 20.01 -1.92
C ASN A 319 8.37 18.69 -1.25
N THR A 320 7.83 18.77 -0.03
CA THR A 320 7.38 17.60 0.73
C THR A 320 5.99 17.80 1.31
N LYS A 321 5.30 16.70 1.57
CA LYS A 321 4.05 16.67 2.35
C LYS A 321 4.19 15.73 3.55
N GLY A 322 3.55 16.14 4.66
CA GLY A 322 3.52 15.33 5.87
C GLY A 322 2.53 14.18 5.77
N VAL A 323 2.94 13.00 6.18
CA VAL A 323 2.04 11.86 6.40
C VAL A 323 1.25 12.13 7.67
N ARG A 324 -0.08 12.18 7.59
CA ARG A 324 -0.99 12.47 8.70
C ARG A 324 -1.69 11.26 9.23
N SER A 325 -1.97 10.32 8.34
CA SER A 325 -2.70 9.09 8.66
C SER A 325 -2.36 8.00 7.65
N TRP A 326 -3.00 6.86 7.84
CA TRP A 326 -2.95 5.74 6.90
C TRP A 326 -4.37 5.17 6.72
N GLY A 327 -4.56 4.33 5.72
CA GLY A 327 -5.84 3.69 5.50
C GLY A 327 -5.77 2.56 4.50
N TYR A 328 -6.79 1.72 4.55
CA TYR A 328 -6.97 0.62 3.62
C TYR A 328 -7.44 1.11 2.25
N TRP A 329 -7.33 0.25 1.26
CA TRP A 329 -7.80 0.52 -0.10
C TRP A 329 -9.30 0.22 -0.25
N ALA A 330 -9.90 0.76 -1.32
CA ALA A 330 -11.20 0.34 -1.82
C ALA A 330 -11.26 0.55 -3.34
N ALA A 331 -11.90 -0.36 -4.05
CA ALA A 331 -12.11 -0.21 -5.49
C ALA A 331 -12.82 1.12 -5.80
N GLY A 332 -12.41 1.79 -6.87
CA GLY A 332 -12.89 3.11 -7.23
C GLY A 332 -12.19 4.28 -6.54
N GLN A 333 -11.38 4.04 -5.51
CA GLN A 333 -10.61 5.09 -4.86
C GLN A 333 -9.55 5.67 -5.79
N LEU A 334 -9.39 6.99 -5.71
CA LEU A 334 -8.31 7.73 -6.39
C LEU A 334 -7.11 7.84 -5.45
N VAL A 335 -5.94 7.49 -5.98
CA VAL A 335 -4.67 7.62 -5.27
C VAL A 335 -3.63 8.35 -6.13
N CYS A 336 -2.57 8.77 -5.47
CA CYS A 336 -1.35 9.26 -6.07
C CYS A 336 -0.20 8.30 -5.75
N GLN A 337 0.86 8.34 -6.56
CA GLN A 337 2.15 7.77 -6.25
C GLN A 337 3.23 8.86 -6.27
N SER A 338 4.33 8.67 -5.56
CA SER A 338 5.49 9.53 -5.63
C SER A 338 6.74 8.70 -5.88
N GLY A 339 7.15 8.65 -7.12
CA GLY A 339 8.27 7.87 -7.59
C GLY A 339 9.43 8.71 -8.10
N ARG A 340 10.63 8.16 -8.00
CA ARG A 340 11.83 8.86 -8.44
C ARG A 340 11.88 9.18 -9.93
N SER A 341 11.26 8.37 -10.77
CA SER A 341 11.28 8.53 -12.24
C SER A 341 10.10 9.31 -12.78
N SER A 342 8.96 9.23 -12.11
CA SER A 342 7.73 9.89 -12.54
C SER A 342 7.46 11.21 -11.80
N GLY A 343 8.04 11.39 -10.60
CA GLY A 343 7.57 12.42 -9.69
C GLY A 343 6.24 11.98 -9.05
N THR A 344 5.43 12.94 -8.65
CA THR A 344 4.08 12.68 -8.15
C THR A 344 3.12 12.52 -9.34
N VAL A 345 2.40 11.40 -9.37
CA VAL A 345 1.37 11.10 -10.36
C VAL A 345 0.07 10.79 -9.62
N CYS A 346 -0.97 11.57 -9.89
CA CYS A 346 -2.30 11.43 -9.30
C CYS A 346 -3.34 11.01 -10.34
N GLY A 347 -4.58 10.73 -9.89
CA GLY A 347 -5.64 10.24 -10.79
C GLY A 347 -5.54 8.74 -11.06
N LEU A 348 -4.84 8.02 -10.21
CA LEU A 348 -4.74 6.56 -10.28
C LEU A 348 -5.96 5.94 -9.60
N LYS A 349 -6.91 5.44 -10.39
CA LYS A 349 -8.14 4.83 -9.89
C LYS A 349 -7.92 3.36 -9.59
N GLN A 350 -8.20 2.93 -8.39
CA GLN A 350 -8.18 1.52 -8.02
C GLN A 350 -9.34 0.79 -8.73
N VAL A 351 -9.01 -0.20 -9.54
CA VAL A 351 -9.97 -0.81 -10.47
C VAL A 351 -10.37 -2.23 -10.10
N GLN A 352 -9.68 -2.83 -9.13
CA GLN A 352 -9.98 -4.21 -8.73
C GLN A 352 -9.97 -4.37 -7.22
N SER A 353 -10.63 -5.41 -6.75
CA SER A 353 -10.55 -5.89 -5.37
C SER A 353 -9.21 -6.54 -5.11
N GLN A 354 -8.93 -6.80 -3.86
CA GLN A 354 -7.69 -7.37 -3.35
C GLN A 354 -7.16 -8.55 -4.14
N GLY A 355 -5.84 -8.63 -4.12
CA GLY A 355 -5.16 -9.87 -4.40
C GLY A 355 -4.98 -10.15 -5.87
N ILE A 356 -4.60 -9.15 -6.63
CA ILE A 356 -3.94 -9.45 -7.89
C ILE A 356 -2.63 -10.12 -7.56
N GLU A 357 -2.37 -11.20 -8.25
CA GLU A 357 -1.12 -11.88 -8.20
C GLU A 357 -0.36 -11.57 -9.48
N VAL A 358 0.81 -10.96 -9.33
CA VAL A 358 1.65 -10.55 -10.44
C VAL A 358 2.81 -11.53 -10.57
N SER A 359 2.91 -12.16 -11.73
CA SER A 359 4.07 -12.98 -12.05
C SER A 359 5.22 -12.08 -12.49
N CYS A 360 6.41 -12.29 -11.96
CA CYS A 360 7.60 -11.66 -12.47
C CYS A 360 7.78 -12.01 -13.95
N THR A 361 7.87 -11.00 -14.82
CA THR A 361 8.15 -11.16 -16.25
C THR A 361 9.58 -10.78 -16.61
N THR A 362 10.29 -10.10 -15.70
CA THR A 362 11.69 -9.69 -15.84
C THR A 362 12.48 -10.30 -14.69
N PRO A 363 13.57 -11.02 -14.94
CA PRO A 363 14.42 -11.56 -13.89
C PRO A 363 14.89 -10.46 -12.93
N ASP A 364 14.89 -10.78 -11.64
CA ASP A 364 15.52 -9.96 -10.62
C ASP A 364 17.04 -9.87 -10.79
N SER A 365 17.73 -9.18 -9.89
CA SER A 365 19.19 -9.03 -9.92
C SER A 365 19.95 -10.35 -9.79
N ASP A 366 19.31 -11.42 -9.31
CA ASP A 366 19.87 -12.78 -9.21
C ASP A 366 19.47 -13.66 -10.40
N GLY A 367 18.71 -13.11 -11.37
CA GLY A 367 18.26 -13.81 -12.56
C GLY A 367 17.07 -14.73 -12.32
N ASP A 368 16.41 -14.64 -11.17
CA ASP A 368 15.24 -15.43 -10.81
C ASP A 368 13.94 -14.69 -11.12
N CYS A 369 13.05 -15.36 -11.83
CA CYS A 369 11.69 -14.91 -12.16
C CYS A 369 10.64 -15.95 -11.74
N GLY A 370 11.00 -16.79 -10.79
CA GLY A 370 10.17 -17.91 -10.36
C GLY A 370 9.14 -17.57 -9.28
N TYR A 371 9.00 -16.30 -8.87
CA TYR A 371 8.10 -15.91 -7.80
C TYR A 371 6.87 -15.15 -8.31
N VAL A 372 5.86 -15.17 -7.48
CA VAL A 372 4.59 -14.48 -7.69
C VAL A 372 4.40 -13.51 -6.54
N ILE A 373 4.12 -12.25 -6.87
CA ILE A 373 3.77 -11.24 -5.88
C ILE A 373 2.26 -11.35 -5.64
N GLU A 374 1.89 -11.57 -4.39
CA GLU A 374 0.51 -11.79 -3.96
C GLU A 374 -0.08 -10.51 -3.35
N GLY A 375 -1.37 -10.30 -3.51
CA GLY A 375 -2.10 -9.26 -2.77
C GLY A 375 -2.02 -7.84 -3.31
N VAL A 376 -1.40 -7.60 -4.49
CA VAL A 376 -1.25 -6.24 -5.03
C VAL A 376 -2.57 -5.65 -5.54
N ILE A 377 -2.69 -4.34 -5.46
CA ILE A 377 -3.83 -3.56 -5.94
C ILE A 377 -3.50 -2.97 -7.30
N LYS A 378 -4.36 -3.20 -8.28
CA LYS A 378 -4.25 -2.60 -9.62
C LYS A 378 -4.95 -1.24 -9.66
N THR A 379 -4.26 -0.25 -10.22
CA THR A 379 -4.83 1.04 -10.55
C THR A 379 -4.72 1.33 -12.04
N THR A 380 -5.60 2.18 -12.53
CA THR A 380 -5.56 2.69 -13.91
C THR A 380 -5.65 4.21 -13.88
N GLN A 381 -4.80 4.86 -14.67
CA GLN A 381 -4.82 6.32 -14.83
C GLN A 381 -6.11 6.78 -15.51
N VAL A 382 -6.80 7.76 -14.91
CA VAL A 382 -8.12 8.19 -15.38
C VAL A 382 -8.09 9.02 -16.65
N ASP A 383 -6.96 9.68 -16.93
CA ASP A 383 -6.76 10.54 -18.10
C ASP A 383 -5.96 9.88 -19.22
N GLY A 384 -5.55 8.61 -19.04
CA GLY A 384 -4.75 7.87 -20.01
C GLY A 384 -3.25 8.21 -20.02
N SER A 385 -2.78 9.04 -19.09
CA SER A 385 -1.35 9.32 -18.94
C SER A 385 -0.59 8.16 -18.30
N THR A 386 0.74 8.26 -18.27
CA THR A 386 1.60 7.24 -17.67
C THR A 386 1.41 7.19 -16.16
N ALA A 387 1.03 6.03 -15.63
CA ALA A 387 0.76 5.78 -14.21
C ALA A 387 2.04 5.64 -13.36
N ALA A 388 3.03 4.94 -13.89
CA ALA A 388 4.32 4.71 -13.26
C ALA A 388 5.39 4.42 -14.32
N ARG A 389 6.62 4.62 -13.95
CA ARG A 389 7.80 4.34 -14.77
C ARG A 389 8.80 3.51 -14.01
N ALA A 390 9.71 3.02 -14.82
CA ALA A 390 10.96 2.47 -14.34
C ALA A 390 11.55 3.32 -13.22
N GLY A 391 11.55 2.78 -11.97
CA GLY A 391 12.14 3.46 -10.87
C GLY A 391 11.27 3.94 -9.77
N ASP A 392 10.04 3.90 -10.02
CA ASP A 392 9.06 4.28 -9.03
C ASP A 392 8.85 3.16 -7.98
N SER A 393 9.36 1.95 -8.24
CA SER A 393 9.28 0.79 -7.34
C SER A 393 9.70 1.13 -5.91
N GLY A 394 8.87 0.77 -4.95
CA GLY A 394 9.04 1.07 -3.52
C GLY A 394 8.47 2.43 -3.13
N GLY A 395 8.09 3.29 -4.07
CA GLY A 395 7.57 4.63 -3.80
C GLY A 395 6.25 4.65 -3.03
N PRO A 396 5.97 5.76 -2.31
CA PRO A 396 4.74 5.93 -1.56
C PRO A 396 3.51 5.95 -2.47
N VAL A 397 2.48 5.18 -2.11
CA VAL A 397 1.13 5.31 -2.67
C VAL A 397 0.23 5.92 -1.61
N PHE A 398 -0.49 6.98 -1.95
CA PHE A 398 -1.20 7.80 -0.98
C PHE A 398 -2.45 8.46 -1.57
N THR A 399 -3.31 8.96 -0.68
CA THR A 399 -4.34 9.94 -1.00
C THR A 399 -4.16 11.19 -0.13
N LEU A 400 -4.93 12.25 -0.38
CA LEU A 400 -4.80 13.49 0.38
C LEU A 400 -5.47 13.38 1.76
N ASP A 401 -4.89 14.06 2.75
CA ASP A 401 -5.43 14.19 4.11
C ASP A 401 -5.19 15.62 4.61
N GLY A 402 -6.16 16.49 4.38
CA GLY A 402 -6.03 17.93 4.60
C GLY A 402 -4.89 18.52 3.77
N THR A 403 -3.91 19.17 4.41
CA THR A 403 -2.68 19.69 3.76
C THR A 403 -1.56 18.65 3.68
N GLY A 404 -1.78 17.43 4.15
CA GLY A 404 -0.84 16.32 4.11
C GLY A 404 -1.38 15.14 3.31
N VAL A 405 -0.85 13.96 3.59
CA VAL A 405 -1.19 12.73 2.89
C VAL A 405 -1.58 11.61 3.83
N ARG A 406 -2.41 10.70 3.33
CA ARG A 406 -2.75 9.43 3.97
C ARG A 406 -2.05 8.31 3.24
N ALA A 407 -1.23 7.55 3.96
CA ALA A 407 -0.52 6.40 3.41
C ALA A 407 -1.52 5.30 3.01
N LYS A 408 -1.36 4.74 1.81
CA LYS A 408 -2.22 3.68 1.26
C LYS A 408 -1.42 2.41 0.94
N GLY A 409 -0.13 2.52 0.65
CA GLY A 409 0.69 1.36 0.35
C GLY A 409 2.01 1.69 -0.32
N ILE A 410 2.67 0.67 -0.86
CA ILE A 410 3.99 0.75 -1.48
C ILE A 410 3.87 0.32 -2.95
N LEU A 411 4.43 1.12 -3.86
CA LEU A 411 4.42 0.84 -5.28
C LEU A 411 5.27 -0.39 -5.60
N VAL A 412 4.64 -1.37 -6.23
CA VAL A 412 5.27 -2.60 -6.71
C VAL A 412 5.83 -2.39 -8.11
N GLY A 413 5.00 -1.90 -9.03
CA GLY A 413 5.41 -1.71 -10.42
C GLY A 413 4.28 -1.21 -11.30
N GLY A 414 4.54 -1.03 -12.58
CA GLY A 414 3.54 -0.58 -13.53
C GLY A 414 4.14 -0.27 -14.90
N GLY A 415 3.27 0.07 -15.84
CA GLY A 415 3.63 0.50 -17.18
C GLY A 415 2.42 1.06 -17.90
N GLY A 416 2.64 1.97 -18.86
CA GLY A 416 1.56 2.66 -19.54
C GLY A 416 0.60 3.32 -18.54
N THR A 417 -0.68 3.06 -18.65
CA THR A 417 -1.72 3.62 -17.77
C THR A 417 -1.96 2.84 -16.49
N THR A 418 -1.22 1.73 -16.25
CA THR A 418 -1.46 0.81 -15.13
C THR A 418 -0.34 0.90 -14.11
N MET A 419 -0.71 0.89 -12.82
CA MET A 419 0.20 0.76 -11.69
C MET A 419 -0.32 -0.29 -10.71
N TYR A 420 0.60 -1.00 -10.06
CA TYR A 420 0.33 -1.97 -9.00
C TYR A 420 1.01 -1.52 -7.71
N PHE A 421 0.34 -1.70 -6.58
CA PHE A 421 0.92 -1.38 -5.27
C PHE A 421 0.48 -2.39 -4.22
N GLN A 422 1.29 -2.55 -3.19
CA GLN A 422 0.96 -3.36 -2.01
C GLN A 422 0.22 -2.51 -1.00
N ASP A 423 -0.91 -3.01 -0.49
CA ASP A 423 -1.79 -2.32 0.44
C ASP A 423 -1.16 -2.18 1.85
N TRP A 424 -1.67 -1.21 2.62
CA TRP A 424 -1.24 -1.03 3.99
C TRP A 424 -1.62 -2.20 4.91
N ALA A 425 -2.69 -2.94 4.61
CA ALA A 425 -3.05 -4.15 5.34
C ALA A 425 -1.93 -5.20 5.28
N ASP A 426 -1.26 -5.33 4.14
CA ASP A 426 -0.14 -6.25 3.98
C ASP A 426 1.12 -5.78 4.73
N VAL A 427 1.38 -4.46 4.74
CA VAL A 427 2.46 -3.89 5.58
C VAL A 427 2.26 -4.23 7.05
N ILE A 428 1.02 -4.12 7.55
CA ILE A 428 0.69 -4.52 8.93
C ILE A 428 0.83 -6.03 9.11
N ARG A 429 0.31 -6.82 8.19
CA ARG A 429 0.34 -8.28 8.25
C ARG A 429 1.75 -8.84 8.27
N VAL A 430 2.64 -8.30 7.43
CA VAL A 430 4.02 -8.77 7.27
C VAL A 430 4.91 -8.25 8.40
N TYR A 431 4.85 -6.95 8.70
CA TYR A 431 5.82 -6.29 9.56
C TYR A 431 5.25 -5.74 10.87
N GLY A 432 3.92 -5.67 11.02
CA GLY A 432 3.31 -4.94 12.14
C GLY A 432 3.70 -3.46 12.15
N ALA A 433 3.96 -2.89 10.96
CA ALA A 433 4.52 -1.55 10.82
C ALA A 433 3.43 -0.50 10.53
N TYR A 434 3.62 0.68 11.12
CA TYR A 434 2.75 1.86 10.93
C TYR A 434 3.56 3.06 10.47
N PRO A 435 2.99 3.97 9.65
CA PRO A 435 3.73 5.11 9.15
C PRO A 435 4.08 6.08 10.28
N ASN A 436 5.24 6.70 10.15
CA ASN A 436 5.57 7.87 10.95
C ASN A 436 4.65 9.02 10.53
N THR A 437 4.02 9.70 11.49
CA THR A 437 3.07 10.80 11.21
C THR A 437 3.46 12.07 11.97
N ASN A 438 2.95 13.21 11.53
CA ASN A 438 3.18 14.50 12.23
C ASN A 438 2.71 14.50 13.69
N SER A 439 1.80 13.61 14.07
CA SER A 439 1.30 13.46 15.44
C SER A 439 2.21 12.59 16.32
N SER A 440 3.16 11.87 15.75
CA SER A 440 4.07 10.97 16.48
C SER A 440 5.38 11.64 16.93
N THR A 441 5.54 12.95 16.70
CA THR A 441 6.72 13.75 17.09
C THR A 441 6.51 14.55 18.38
N SER A 442 5.59 14.15 19.26
CA SER A 442 5.40 14.75 20.58
C SER A 442 5.81 13.81 21.70
#